data_6ab8d082caeab8b89c39f4bbf66147bf
#
_entry.id   6ab8d082caeab8b89c39f4bbf66147bf
#
_cell.length_a   1.000
_cell.length_b   1.000
_cell.length_c   1.000
_cell.angle_alpha   90.00
_cell.angle_beta   90.00
_cell.angle_gamma   90.00
#
_symmetry.space_group_name_H-M   'P 1'
#
loop_
_entity.id
_entity.type
_entity.pdbx_description
1 polymer ?
#
loop_
_entity_poly.entity_id
_entity_poly.type
_entity_poly.pdbx_seq_one_letter_code
_entity_poly.pdbx_strand_id
1 'polypeptide(L)'
;MRNKNLLIVTLVLGLIAFAAVRLTREAPKSEAGKQPLVAATLLEGAKSLTIKANNKSVTVEKSADGWTVKEKLSLPADIENRLLPLIRGLQKANNFGQLTANPKRLEKLGLTDTSLSLVGPDGKPTTIQFGKQTEDGLGASARLAGQEFAIRTDFTGYLESDPLSWVDLNLFVAAPAEIKSIDFLWKDGKASFSRKELGALFDGKEGPAVEDIVMTLATVRAADAVALDDKDAAKAARSSQVKLTLFDGTSVTLTFAKLAGMTPNEPGKTFVRVEHSDPKHKANATAKLAAFVAAPWLAEQVPGSLADFKKAQQAPAAEPAATSIQIPGPAPSIITSPDVKIK
;
A
#
# COMPACT_ATOMS: atom_id res chain seq x y z
N MET A 1 -74.56 19.21 -1.76
CA MET A 1 -73.95 18.32 -2.80
C MET A 1 -72.45 18.53 -3.00
N ARG A 2 -71.89 19.72 -2.74
CA ARG A 2 -70.49 20.09 -3.00
C ARG A 2 -69.45 19.30 -2.19
N ASN A 3 -69.77 18.89 -0.96
CA ASN A 3 -68.82 18.17 -0.08
C ASN A 3 -68.66 16.67 -0.43
N LYS A 4 -69.63 16.01 -1.04
CA LYS A 4 -69.51 14.60 -1.45
C LYS A 4 -68.54 14.42 -2.62
N ASN A 5 -68.53 15.35 -3.58
CA ASN A 5 -67.62 15.30 -4.71
C ASN A 5 -66.15 15.56 -4.30
N LEU A 6 -65.94 16.46 -3.32
CA LEU A 6 -64.63 16.71 -2.77
C LEU A 6 -64.05 15.49 -2.08
N LEU A 7 -64.88 14.77 -1.31
CA LEU A 7 -64.46 13.53 -0.60
C LEU A 7 -64.08 12.42 -1.57
N ILE A 8 -64.82 12.27 -2.67
CA ILE A 8 -64.51 11.28 -3.72
C ILE A 8 -63.19 11.61 -4.43
N VAL A 9 -62.96 12.89 -4.78
CA VAL A 9 -61.72 13.32 -5.44
C VAL A 9 -60.52 13.07 -4.53
N THR A 10 -60.60 13.40 -3.23
CA THR A 10 -59.52 13.12 -2.26
C THR A 10 -59.22 11.67 -2.10
N LEU A 11 -60.24 10.79 -2.11
CA LEU A 11 -60.11 9.35 -2.00
C LEU A 11 -59.45 8.74 -3.24
N VAL A 12 -59.81 9.23 -4.43
CA VAL A 12 -59.20 8.81 -5.70
C VAL A 12 -57.74 9.25 -5.80
N LEU A 13 -57.42 10.49 -5.42
CA LEU A 13 -56.02 10.98 -5.36
C LEU A 13 -55.19 10.20 -4.34
N GLY A 14 -55.77 9.85 -3.18
CA GLY A 14 -55.12 9.01 -2.18
C GLY A 14 -54.81 7.60 -2.70
N LEU A 15 -55.74 6.99 -3.44
CA LEU A 15 -55.58 5.68 -4.09
C LEU A 15 -54.48 5.73 -5.18
N ILE A 16 -54.46 6.77 -6.00
CA ILE A 16 -53.48 6.94 -7.06
C ILE A 16 -52.09 7.16 -6.43
N ALA A 17 -51.96 7.98 -5.39
CA ALA A 17 -50.70 8.18 -4.65
C ALA A 17 -50.24 6.88 -3.98
N PHE A 18 -51.14 6.12 -3.38
CA PHE A 18 -50.83 4.82 -2.77
C PHE A 18 -50.41 3.78 -3.80
N ALA A 19 -51.06 3.73 -4.95
CA ALA A 19 -50.68 2.85 -6.06
C ALA A 19 -49.33 3.26 -6.67
N ALA A 20 -49.09 4.56 -6.85
CA ALA A 20 -47.79 5.06 -7.31
C ALA A 20 -46.68 4.72 -6.34
N VAL A 21 -46.87 4.89 -5.02
CA VAL A 21 -45.89 4.49 -3.99
C VAL A 21 -45.67 2.98 -3.95
N ARG A 22 -46.74 2.18 -4.17
CA ARG A 22 -46.60 0.70 -4.26
C ARG A 22 -45.90 0.26 -5.54
N LEU A 23 -46.14 0.90 -6.67
CA LEU A 23 -45.48 0.61 -7.94
C LEU A 23 -44.04 1.12 -8.02
N THR A 24 -43.67 2.16 -7.27
CA THR A 24 -42.31 2.70 -7.20
C THR A 24 -41.50 2.12 -6.07
N ARG A 25 -42.09 1.58 -5.03
CA ARG A 25 -41.42 0.73 -4.07
C ARG A 25 -41.22 -0.63 -4.72
N GLU A 26 -40.01 -0.85 -5.28
CA GLU A 26 -39.53 -2.21 -5.38
C GLU A 26 -39.66 -2.80 -3.96
N ALA A 27 -40.47 -3.83 -3.82
CA ALA A 27 -40.61 -4.51 -2.55
C ALA A 27 -39.21 -4.81 -2.01
N PRO A 28 -38.94 -4.57 -0.73
CA PRO A 28 -37.71 -5.09 -0.12
C PRO A 28 -37.79 -6.59 -0.35
N LYS A 29 -37.11 -7.07 -1.40
CA LYS A 29 -36.94 -8.50 -1.58
C LYS A 29 -36.24 -8.97 -0.34
N SER A 30 -36.95 -9.79 0.42
CA SER A 30 -36.53 -10.70 1.47
C SER A 30 -35.04 -10.58 1.79
N GLU A 31 -34.68 -10.50 3.06
CA GLU A 31 -33.37 -10.82 3.57
C GLU A 31 -32.90 -12.16 2.98
N ALA A 32 -32.49 -12.15 1.72
CA ALA A 32 -31.73 -13.22 1.12
C ALA A 32 -30.49 -13.33 2.04
N GLY A 33 -30.40 -14.44 2.76
CA GLY A 33 -29.40 -14.65 3.78
C GLY A 33 -28.04 -14.22 3.24
N LYS A 34 -27.26 -13.56 4.05
CA LYS A 34 -25.90 -13.08 3.74
C LYS A 34 -25.15 -14.19 3.01
N GLN A 35 -24.89 -14.00 1.73
CA GLN A 35 -24.11 -14.94 0.94
C GLN A 35 -22.69 -14.36 0.78
N PRO A 36 -21.64 -15.18 0.83
CA PRO A 36 -20.31 -14.69 0.56
C PRO A 36 -20.25 -14.05 -0.84
N LEU A 37 -19.57 -12.90 -0.95
CA LEU A 37 -19.36 -12.24 -2.23
C LEU A 37 -18.54 -13.13 -3.18
N VAL A 38 -17.55 -13.83 -2.62
CA VAL A 38 -16.66 -14.76 -3.32
C VAL A 38 -16.65 -16.08 -2.58
N ALA A 39 -16.74 -17.18 -3.30
CA ALA A 39 -16.67 -18.52 -2.71
C ALA A 39 -15.31 -18.74 -2.04
N ALA A 40 -15.29 -19.30 -0.83
CA ALA A 40 -14.05 -19.57 -0.08
C ALA A 40 -13.10 -20.47 -0.88
N THR A 41 -13.62 -21.49 -1.56
CA THR A 41 -12.82 -22.40 -2.39
C THR A 41 -12.09 -21.70 -3.55
N LEU A 42 -12.68 -20.62 -4.09
CA LEU A 42 -12.05 -19.81 -5.13
C LEU A 42 -10.87 -19.01 -4.56
N LEU A 43 -11.03 -18.43 -3.36
CA LEU A 43 -9.98 -17.65 -2.70
C LEU A 43 -8.81 -18.53 -2.24
N GLU A 44 -9.10 -19.68 -1.65
CA GLU A 44 -8.09 -20.65 -1.18
C GLU A 44 -7.31 -21.28 -2.34
N GLY A 45 -8.00 -21.57 -3.43
CA GLY A 45 -7.41 -22.16 -4.63
C GLY A 45 -6.97 -21.16 -5.70
N ALA A 46 -6.94 -19.87 -5.39
CA ALA A 46 -6.60 -18.84 -6.38
C ALA A 46 -5.19 -19.03 -6.94
N LYS A 47 -5.07 -18.99 -8.26
CA LYS A 47 -3.82 -19.05 -9.02
C LYS A 47 -3.36 -17.65 -9.46
N SER A 48 -4.30 -16.75 -9.72
CA SER A 48 -3.98 -15.37 -10.04
C SER A 48 -5.12 -14.44 -9.62
N LEU A 49 -4.76 -13.19 -9.44
CA LEU A 49 -5.62 -12.08 -9.10
C LEU A 49 -5.24 -10.90 -9.99
N THR A 50 -6.21 -10.35 -10.73
CA THR A 50 -5.98 -9.17 -11.57
C THR A 50 -6.91 -8.05 -11.12
N ILE A 51 -6.35 -6.89 -10.81
CA ILE A 51 -7.09 -5.65 -10.51
C ILE A 51 -6.92 -4.70 -11.68
N LYS A 52 -8.03 -4.11 -12.12
CA LYS A 52 -8.04 -3.02 -13.11
C LYS A 52 -8.76 -1.84 -12.51
N ALA A 53 -8.12 -0.68 -12.50
CA ALA A 53 -8.71 0.58 -12.10
C ALA A 53 -7.92 1.75 -12.73
N ASN A 54 -8.60 2.86 -13.03
CA ASN A 54 -7.97 4.09 -13.53
C ASN A 54 -7.05 3.86 -14.76
N ASN A 55 -7.46 3.03 -15.70
CA ASN A 55 -6.68 2.62 -16.89
C ASN A 55 -5.35 1.90 -16.59
N LYS A 56 -5.13 1.49 -15.35
CA LYS A 56 -4.01 0.64 -14.93
C LYS A 56 -4.49 -0.78 -14.63
N SER A 57 -3.56 -1.71 -14.68
CA SER A 57 -3.82 -3.11 -14.32
C SER A 57 -2.63 -3.70 -13.59
N VAL A 58 -2.90 -4.49 -12.58
CA VAL A 58 -1.91 -5.32 -11.90
C VAL A 58 -2.39 -6.76 -11.85
N THR A 59 -1.49 -7.69 -12.17
CA THR A 59 -1.72 -9.12 -12.05
C THR A 59 -0.75 -9.72 -11.06
N VAL A 60 -1.29 -10.27 -9.99
CA VAL A 60 -0.52 -11.04 -9.00
C VAL A 60 -0.81 -12.51 -9.26
N GLU A 61 0.23 -13.28 -9.57
CA GLU A 61 0.10 -14.70 -9.96
C GLU A 61 0.96 -15.60 -9.07
N LYS A 62 0.45 -16.81 -8.84
CA LYS A 62 1.13 -17.82 -8.01
C LYS A 62 2.06 -18.63 -8.88
N SER A 63 3.36 -18.58 -8.56
CA SER A 63 4.42 -19.41 -9.15
C SER A 63 4.85 -20.53 -8.19
N ALA A 64 5.83 -21.33 -8.60
CA ALA A 64 6.44 -22.33 -7.73
C ALA A 64 7.11 -21.71 -6.49
N ASP A 65 7.68 -20.51 -6.65
CA ASP A 65 8.44 -19.81 -5.62
C ASP A 65 7.59 -18.83 -4.79
N GLY A 66 6.27 -18.79 -5.03
CA GLY A 66 5.34 -17.90 -4.33
C GLY A 66 4.54 -16.99 -5.26
N TRP A 67 4.02 -15.91 -4.71
CA TRP A 67 3.25 -14.93 -5.45
C TRP A 67 4.14 -13.86 -6.06
N THR A 68 3.93 -13.53 -7.33
CA THR A 68 4.73 -12.55 -8.10
C THR A 68 3.84 -11.55 -8.80
N VAL A 69 4.39 -10.35 -9.07
CA VAL A 69 3.72 -9.25 -9.78
C VAL A 69 4.17 -9.26 -11.24
N LYS A 70 3.28 -9.67 -12.14
CA LYS A 70 3.59 -9.90 -13.56
C LYS A 70 4.13 -8.67 -14.26
N GLU A 71 3.49 -7.52 -14.09
CA GLU A 71 3.83 -6.24 -14.75
C GLU A 71 5.12 -5.61 -14.18
N LYS A 72 5.65 -6.16 -13.08
CA LYS A 72 6.91 -5.71 -12.45
C LYS A 72 7.92 -6.85 -12.40
N LEU A 73 8.34 -7.29 -13.58
CA LEU A 73 9.44 -8.26 -13.77
C LEU A 73 9.23 -9.59 -13.02
N SER A 74 7.98 -9.96 -12.75
CA SER A 74 7.64 -11.11 -11.91
C SER A 74 8.33 -11.09 -10.54
N LEU A 75 8.56 -9.91 -9.97
CA LEU A 75 9.10 -9.74 -8.64
C LEU A 75 8.13 -10.28 -7.57
N PRO A 76 8.64 -10.71 -6.41
CA PRO A 76 7.83 -11.18 -5.30
C PRO A 76 6.76 -10.16 -4.91
N ALA A 77 5.53 -10.63 -4.72
CA ALA A 77 4.44 -9.78 -4.24
C ALA A 77 4.55 -9.52 -2.73
N ASP A 78 4.11 -8.35 -2.30
CA ASP A 78 3.93 -8.00 -0.88
C ASP A 78 2.70 -8.75 -0.33
N ILE A 79 2.95 -9.95 0.17
CA ILE A 79 1.91 -10.85 0.68
C ILE A 79 1.27 -10.26 1.94
N GLU A 80 2.06 -9.81 2.89
CA GLU A 80 1.58 -9.44 4.22
C GLU A 80 0.79 -8.14 4.22
N ASN A 81 1.26 -7.12 3.48
CA ASN A 81 0.64 -5.80 3.52
C ASN A 81 -0.37 -5.56 2.39
N ARG A 82 -0.39 -6.42 1.34
CA ARG A 82 -1.27 -6.24 0.18
C ARG A 82 -2.16 -7.44 -0.08
N LEU A 83 -1.57 -8.61 -0.37
CA LEU A 83 -2.35 -9.75 -0.80
C LEU A 83 -3.24 -10.33 0.30
N LEU A 84 -2.69 -10.59 1.48
CA LEU A 84 -3.46 -11.14 2.59
C LEU A 84 -4.59 -10.20 3.09
N PRO A 85 -4.39 -8.88 3.25
CA PRO A 85 -5.48 -7.97 3.59
C PRO A 85 -6.60 -7.99 2.57
N LEU A 86 -6.28 -8.00 1.27
CA LEU A 86 -7.29 -8.09 0.21
C LEU A 86 -8.06 -9.41 0.27
N ILE A 87 -7.37 -10.55 0.36
CA ILE A 87 -8.01 -11.87 0.46
C ILE A 87 -8.92 -11.95 1.70
N ARG A 88 -8.44 -11.48 2.86
CA ARG A 88 -9.25 -11.42 4.08
C ARG A 88 -10.47 -10.50 3.96
N GLY A 89 -10.32 -9.38 3.26
CA GLY A 89 -11.42 -8.48 2.95
C GLY A 89 -12.49 -9.18 2.11
N LEU A 90 -12.09 -9.89 1.06
CA LEU A 90 -12.98 -10.65 0.19
C LEU A 90 -13.65 -11.84 0.91
N GLN A 91 -12.93 -12.53 1.80
CA GLN A 91 -13.49 -13.63 2.61
C GLN A 91 -14.62 -13.17 3.55
N LYS A 92 -14.52 -11.93 4.04
CA LYS A 92 -15.52 -11.34 4.95
C LYS A 92 -16.67 -10.68 4.19
N ALA A 93 -16.46 -10.36 2.92
CA ALA A 93 -17.42 -9.62 2.12
C ALA A 93 -18.66 -10.43 1.81
N ASN A 94 -19.81 -9.80 1.96
CA ASN A 94 -21.12 -10.39 1.72
C ASN A 94 -21.79 -9.76 0.50
N ASN A 95 -22.59 -10.57 -0.15
CA ASN A 95 -23.57 -10.19 -1.17
C ASN A 95 -24.94 -10.07 -0.49
N PHE A 96 -25.50 -8.88 -0.47
CA PHE A 96 -26.82 -8.59 0.12
C PHE A 96 -27.97 -8.67 -0.89
N GLY A 97 -27.73 -9.29 -2.04
CA GLY A 97 -28.73 -9.45 -3.08
C GLY A 97 -28.77 -8.32 -4.10
N GLN A 98 -29.76 -8.37 -4.96
CA GLN A 98 -29.92 -7.49 -6.10
C GLN A 98 -30.19 -6.05 -5.66
N LEU A 99 -29.34 -5.12 -6.10
CA LEU A 99 -29.52 -3.68 -5.94
C LEU A 99 -30.41 -3.11 -7.04
N THR A 100 -30.08 -3.37 -8.31
CA THR A 100 -30.87 -2.95 -9.48
C THR A 100 -30.52 -3.74 -10.73
N ALA A 101 -31.49 -3.94 -11.62
CA ALA A 101 -31.30 -4.41 -12.97
C ALA A 101 -31.68 -3.34 -14.03
N ASN A 102 -32.05 -2.14 -13.58
CA ASN A 102 -32.44 -1.08 -14.50
C ASN A 102 -31.19 -0.49 -15.20
N PRO A 103 -31.10 -0.52 -16.55
CA PRO A 103 -29.91 -0.06 -17.29
C PRO A 103 -29.49 1.37 -16.96
N LYS A 104 -30.45 2.31 -16.87
CA LYS A 104 -30.19 3.72 -16.52
C LYS A 104 -29.62 3.90 -15.11
N ARG A 105 -29.96 3.02 -14.17
CA ARG A 105 -29.39 3.04 -12.82
C ARG A 105 -28.01 2.39 -12.82
N LEU A 106 -27.81 1.29 -13.58
CA LEU A 106 -26.51 0.61 -13.71
C LEU A 106 -25.42 1.56 -14.22
N GLU A 107 -25.72 2.39 -15.23
CA GLU A 107 -24.78 3.39 -15.76
C GLU A 107 -24.29 4.37 -14.68
N LYS A 108 -25.14 4.75 -13.74
CA LYS A 108 -24.82 5.70 -12.66
C LYS A 108 -23.94 5.08 -11.56
N LEU A 109 -23.85 3.76 -11.48
CA LEU A 109 -23.11 3.05 -10.44
C LEU A 109 -21.60 3.02 -10.68
N GLY A 110 -21.11 3.38 -11.88
CA GLY A 110 -19.67 3.39 -12.20
C GLY A 110 -19.02 2.00 -12.18
N LEU A 111 -19.77 0.96 -12.60
CA LEU A 111 -19.31 -0.44 -12.55
C LEU A 111 -18.23 -0.80 -13.59
N THR A 112 -17.85 0.14 -14.47
CA THR A 112 -16.87 -0.10 -15.53
C THR A 112 -15.45 0.27 -15.15
N ASP A 113 -15.28 1.06 -14.08
CA ASP A 113 -14.02 1.73 -13.78
C ASP A 113 -13.06 0.85 -12.97
N THR A 114 -13.61 -0.05 -12.17
CA THR A 114 -12.82 -0.91 -11.28
C THR A 114 -13.30 -2.36 -11.36
N SER A 115 -12.39 -3.29 -11.55
CA SER A 115 -12.70 -4.72 -11.53
C SER A 115 -11.60 -5.54 -10.86
N LEU A 116 -12.03 -6.65 -10.28
CA LEU A 116 -11.18 -7.68 -9.70
C LEU A 116 -11.52 -9.01 -10.39
N SER A 117 -10.53 -9.65 -11.00
CA SER A 117 -10.64 -10.99 -11.56
C SER A 117 -9.81 -11.98 -10.76
N LEU A 118 -10.40 -13.06 -10.34
CA LEU A 118 -9.76 -14.18 -9.64
C LEU A 118 -9.77 -15.40 -10.55
N VAL A 119 -8.64 -16.06 -10.73
CA VAL A 119 -8.55 -17.33 -11.44
C VAL A 119 -8.40 -18.45 -10.42
N GLY A 120 -9.38 -19.32 -10.36
CA GLY A 120 -9.41 -20.43 -9.42
C GLY A 120 -8.60 -21.66 -9.89
N PRO A 121 -8.71 -22.77 -9.15
CA PRO A 121 -8.01 -24.00 -9.46
C PRO A 121 -8.42 -24.62 -10.82
N ASP A 122 -9.65 -24.35 -11.26
CA ASP A 122 -10.21 -24.78 -12.55
C ASP A 122 -9.72 -23.95 -13.77
N GLY A 123 -8.95 -22.89 -13.51
CA GLY A 123 -8.43 -21.99 -14.54
C GLY A 123 -9.46 -20.99 -15.08
N LYS A 124 -10.69 -20.97 -14.56
CA LYS A 124 -11.73 -20.05 -15.01
C LYS A 124 -11.67 -18.74 -14.23
N PRO A 125 -11.75 -17.59 -14.90
CA PRO A 125 -11.78 -16.31 -14.23
C PRO A 125 -13.19 -16.02 -13.67
N THR A 126 -13.24 -15.59 -12.43
CA THR A 126 -14.41 -14.96 -11.82
C THR A 126 -14.12 -13.47 -11.69
N THR A 127 -14.88 -12.64 -12.38
CA THR A 127 -14.67 -11.18 -12.39
C THR A 127 -15.79 -10.48 -11.64
N ILE A 128 -15.43 -9.57 -10.77
CA ILE A 128 -16.31 -8.67 -10.04
C ILE A 128 -15.99 -7.25 -10.46
N GLN A 129 -16.99 -6.54 -10.93
CA GLN A 129 -16.93 -5.11 -11.20
C GLN A 129 -17.42 -4.38 -9.95
N PHE A 130 -16.63 -3.40 -9.48
CA PHE A 130 -16.99 -2.58 -8.34
C PHE A 130 -17.37 -1.18 -8.81
N GLY A 131 -18.43 -0.66 -8.26
CA GLY A 131 -18.91 0.67 -8.54
C GLY A 131 -18.79 1.59 -7.31
N LYS A 132 -19.59 2.64 -7.33
CA LYS A 132 -19.60 3.65 -6.26
C LYS A 132 -20.08 3.05 -4.93
N GLN A 133 -19.64 3.67 -3.86
CA GLN A 133 -20.19 3.42 -2.54
C GLN A 133 -21.69 3.69 -2.51
N THR A 134 -22.42 2.95 -1.69
CA THR A 134 -23.83 3.17 -1.43
C THR A 134 -24.03 4.49 -0.68
N GLU A 135 -25.18 5.14 -0.83
CA GLU A 135 -25.48 6.46 -0.24
C GLU A 135 -25.37 6.46 1.30
N ASP A 136 -25.61 5.30 1.92
CA ASP A 136 -25.49 5.11 3.37
C ASP A 136 -24.03 4.88 3.84
N GLY A 137 -23.06 4.80 2.89
CA GLY A 137 -21.65 4.55 3.19
C GLY A 137 -21.33 3.15 3.74
N LEU A 138 -22.32 2.27 3.87
CA LEU A 138 -22.16 0.94 4.49
C LEU A 138 -21.77 -0.16 3.50
N GLY A 139 -21.43 0.21 2.26
CA GLY A 139 -21.02 -0.76 1.25
C GLY A 139 -20.81 -0.14 -0.11
N ALA A 140 -20.71 -0.98 -1.13
CA ALA A 140 -20.54 -0.59 -2.51
C ALA A 140 -21.51 -1.34 -3.42
N SER A 141 -21.74 -0.79 -4.61
CA SER A 141 -22.35 -1.53 -5.69
C SER A 141 -21.32 -2.46 -6.33
N ALA A 142 -21.73 -3.67 -6.69
CA ALA A 142 -20.88 -4.60 -7.42
C ALA A 142 -21.70 -5.35 -8.48
N ARG A 143 -21.02 -5.95 -9.46
CA ARG A 143 -21.63 -6.82 -10.46
C ARG A 143 -20.69 -7.98 -10.77
N LEU A 144 -21.18 -9.20 -10.65
CA LEU A 144 -20.44 -10.39 -11.09
C LEU A 144 -20.52 -10.49 -12.62
N ALA A 145 -19.43 -10.90 -13.25
CA ALA A 145 -19.42 -11.11 -14.70
C ALA A 145 -20.49 -12.09 -15.12
N GLY A 146 -21.22 -11.77 -16.20
CA GLY A 146 -22.34 -12.57 -16.69
C GLY A 146 -23.69 -12.27 -16.03
N GLN A 147 -23.75 -11.41 -15.01
CA GLN A 147 -25.01 -10.94 -14.43
C GLN A 147 -25.46 -9.61 -15.07
N GLU A 148 -26.76 -9.50 -15.31
CA GLU A 148 -27.39 -8.29 -15.85
C GLU A 148 -27.79 -7.27 -14.78
N PHE A 149 -27.58 -7.61 -13.50
CA PHE A 149 -27.96 -6.78 -12.36
C PHE A 149 -26.78 -6.48 -11.46
N ALA A 150 -26.82 -5.33 -10.80
CA ALA A 150 -25.91 -5.00 -9.72
C ALA A 150 -26.41 -5.57 -8.39
N ILE A 151 -25.47 -5.92 -7.54
CA ILE A 151 -25.67 -6.33 -6.15
C ILE A 151 -25.14 -5.28 -5.20
N ARG A 152 -25.57 -5.33 -3.94
CA ARG A 152 -24.95 -4.59 -2.83
C ARG A 152 -23.96 -5.52 -2.14
N THR A 153 -22.79 -4.99 -1.79
CA THR A 153 -21.76 -5.67 -0.99
C THR A 153 -21.22 -4.75 0.10
N ASP A 154 -20.80 -5.32 1.21
CA ASP A 154 -20.07 -4.62 2.28
C ASP A 154 -18.55 -4.60 2.04
N PHE A 155 -18.08 -5.05 0.88
CA PHE A 155 -16.68 -4.92 0.51
C PHE A 155 -16.33 -3.45 0.28
N THR A 156 -15.45 -2.93 1.12
CA THR A 156 -14.92 -1.56 1.05
C THR A 156 -13.41 -1.53 0.88
N GLY A 157 -12.82 -2.68 0.51
CA GLY A 157 -11.39 -2.82 0.31
C GLY A 157 -10.88 -1.93 -0.83
N TYR A 158 -9.71 -1.34 -0.64
CA TYR A 158 -9.05 -0.54 -1.67
C TYR A 158 -8.43 -1.47 -2.73
N LEU A 159 -8.82 -1.28 -3.98
CA LEU A 159 -8.32 -2.02 -5.13
C LEU A 159 -7.25 -1.19 -5.84
N GLU A 160 -6.01 -1.33 -5.36
CA GLU A 160 -4.85 -0.67 -5.97
C GLU A 160 -4.48 -1.34 -7.28
N SER A 161 -4.35 -0.56 -8.35
CA SER A 161 -4.03 -1.05 -9.70
C SER A 161 -2.61 -0.70 -10.15
N ASP A 162 -1.84 0.03 -9.32
CA ASP A 162 -0.44 0.31 -9.63
C ASP A 162 0.43 -0.92 -9.30
N PRO A 163 1.09 -1.55 -10.29
CA PRO A 163 1.87 -2.75 -10.07
C PRO A 163 2.97 -2.61 -9.02
N LEU A 164 3.60 -1.43 -8.94
CA LEU A 164 4.68 -1.18 -7.98
C LEU A 164 4.22 -1.31 -6.52
N SER A 165 2.98 -0.92 -6.25
CA SER A 165 2.38 -1.02 -4.91
C SER A 165 2.21 -2.46 -4.41
N TRP A 166 2.30 -3.45 -5.31
CA TRP A 166 2.13 -4.87 -4.99
C TRP A 166 3.45 -5.61 -4.83
N VAL A 167 4.59 -4.99 -5.17
CA VAL A 167 5.91 -5.62 -5.05
C VAL A 167 6.41 -5.55 -3.61
N ASP A 168 6.99 -6.64 -3.10
CA ASP A 168 7.78 -6.60 -1.87
C ASP A 168 9.12 -5.91 -2.15
N LEU A 169 9.16 -4.62 -1.87
CA LEU A 169 10.33 -3.77 -2.03
C LEU A 169 11.27 -3.79 -0.82
N ASN A 170 10.98 -4.59 0.22
CA ASN A 170 11.85 -4.75 1.36
C ASN A 170 12.97 -5.73 1.01
N LEU A 171 14.14 -5.19 0.70
CA LEU A 171 15.30 -5.96 0.27
C LEU A 171 16.05 -6.58 1.45
N PHE A 172 16.04 -5.90 2.60
CA PHE A 172 16.62 -6.38 3.84
C PHE A 172 15.92 -5.75 5.04
N VAL A 173 15.70 -6.54 6.08
CA VAL A 173 15.13 -6.10 7.37
C VAL A 173 15.84 -6.87 8.49
N ALA A 174 16.37 -6.13 9.47
CA ALA A 174 16.91 -6.66 10.72
C ALA A 174 16.58 -5.70 11.87
N ALA A 175 16.63 -6.15 13.09
CA ALA A 175 16.60 -5.25 14.22
C ALA A 175 17.95 -4.50 14.31
N PRO A 176 17.99 -3.17 14.47
CA PRO A 176 19.25 -2.44 14.58
C PRO A 176 20.18 -2.99 15.65
N ALA A 177 19.63 -3.46 16.77
CA ALA A 177 20.39 -4.07 17.86
C ALA A 177 21.10 -5.37 17.46
N GLU A 178 20.62 -6.10 16.45
CA GLU A 178 21.22 -7.36 15.96
C GLU A 178 22.44 -7.12 15.07
N ILE A 179 22.67 -5.90 14.57
CA ILE A 179 23.80 -5.57 13.73
C ILE A 179 25.05 -5.39 14.63
N LYS A 180 25.98 -6.33 14.55
CA LYS A 180 27.21 -6.40 15.33
C LYS A 180 28.28 -5.46 14.79
N SER A 181 28.47 -5.41 13.46
CA SER A 181 29.46 -4.55 12.84
C SER A 181 28.97 -4.00 11.51
N ILE A 182 29.53 -2.85 11.14
CA ILE A 182 29.33 -2.18 9.87
C ILE A 182 30.68 -1.82 9.27
N ASP A 183 30.92 -2.26 8.03
CA ASP A 183 32.10 -1.98 7.26
C ASP A 183 31.73 -1.15 6.03
N PHE A 184 32.32 0.02 5.90
CA PHE A 184 32.17 0.89 4.74
C PHE A 184 33.36 0.73 3.80
N LEU A 185 33.10 0.69 2.51
CA LEU A 185 34.11 0.69 1.46
C LEU A 185 33.71 1.73 0.39
N TRP A 186 34.45 2.80 0.32
CA TRP A 186 34.36 3.85 -0.68
C TRP A 186 35.52 3.79 -1.67
N LYS A 187 35.49 4.62 -2.72
CA LYS A 187 36.62 4.75 -3.64
C LYS A 187 37.85 5.38 -2.99
N ASP A 188 37.64 6.30 -2.03
CA ASP A 188 38.63 7.10 -1.34
C ASP A 188 39.03 6.55 0.04
N GLY A 189 38.48 5.38 0.45
CA GLY A 189 38.88 4.78 1.72
C GLY A 189 37.88 3.77 2.28
N LYS A 190 38.14 3.39 3.54
CA LYS A 190 37.31 2.45 4.28
C LYS A 190 37.17 2.88 5.73
N ALA A 191 36.11 2.43 6.38
CA ALA A 191 35.90 2.55 7.83
C ALA A 191 35.16 1.33 8.35
N SER A 192 35.48 0.92 9.59
CA SER A 192 34.82 -0.26 10.23
C SER A 192 34.48 0.09 11.66
N PHE A 193 33.30 -0.29 12.07
CA PHE A 193 32.78 -0.07 13.42
C PHE A 193 32.15 -1.34 13.94
N SER A 194 32.25 -1.58 15.24
CA SER A 194 31.68 -2.76 15.88
C SER A 194 31.15 -2.43 17.26
N ARG A 195 30.26 -3.29 17.74
CA ARG A 195 29.81 -3.30 19.14
C ARG A 195 30.02 -4.68 19.74
N LYS A 196 30.26 -4.74 21.05
CA LYS A 196 30.61 -5.98 21.75
C LYS A 196 29.40 -6.83 22.07
N GLU A 197 28.30 -6.18 22.42
CA GLU A 197 27.09 -6.81 22.91
C GLU A 197 25.86 -6.35 22.13
N LEU A 198 24.85 -7.19 22.11
CA LEU A 198 23.55 -6.91 21.50
C LEU A 198 22.95 -5.61 22.09
N GLY A 199 22.64 -4.65 21.24
CA GLY A 199 22.06 -3.38 21.65
C GLY A 199 23.01 -2.38 22.32
N ALA A 200 24.31 -2.71 22.51
CA ALA A 200 25.30 -1.74 22.93
C ALA A 200 25.54 -0.70 21.83
N LEU A 201 26.06 0.48 22.19
CA LEU A 201 26.50 1.48 21.22
C LEU A 201 27.74 1.00 20.46
N PHE A 202 27.94 1.49 19.24
CA PHE A 202 29.16 1.25 18.49
C PHE A 202 30.36 1.93 19.18
N ASP A 203 31.51 1.23 19.15
CA ASP A 203 32.71 1.70 19.75
C ASP A 203 33.24 2.95 19.02
N GLY A 204 33.93 3.85 19.77
CA GLY A 204 34.60 5.02 19.22
C GLY A 204 33.77 6.31 19.28
N LYS A 205 34.44 7.41 18.93
CA LYS A 205 33.82 8.76 18.93
C LYS A 205 32.71 8.90 17.89
N GLU A 206 32.82 8.15 16.81
CA GLU A 206 31.88 8.11 15.70
C GLU A 206 30.66 7.26 15.98
N GLY A 207 30.62 6.52 17.10
CA GLY A 207 29.57 5.60 17.48
C GLY A 207 28.14 6.16 17.28
N PRO A 208 27.81 7.35 17.80
CA PRO A 208 26.47 7.91 17.63
C PRO A 208 26.05 8.13 16.17
N ALA A 209 26.97 8.66 15.33
CA ALA A 209 26.68 8.86 13.90
C ALA A 209 26.54 7.52 13.15
N VAL A 210 27.26 6.49 13.59
CA VAL A 210 27.14 5.13 13.05
C VAL A 210 25.81 4.51 13.44
N GLU A 211 25.30 4.76 14.66
CA GLU A 211 23.97 4.28 15.08
C GLU A 211 22.87 4.80 14.15
N ASP A 212 22.89 6.09 13.79
CA ASP A 212 21.90 6.68 12.88
C ASP A 212 21.93 6.01 11.50
N ILE A 213 23.12 5.73 10.98
CA ILE A 213 23.28 5.01 9.72
C ILE A 213 22.76 3.57 9.85
N VAL A 214 23.09 2.88 10.94
CA VAL A 214 22.64 1.51 11.20
C VAL A 214 21.13 1.45 11.35
N MET A 215 20.51 2.41 12.05
CA MET A 215 19.03 2.52 12.14
C MET A 215 18.40 2.60 10.75
N THR A 216 19.01 3.38 9.85
CA THR A 216 18.56 3.50 8.46
C THR A 216 18.75 2.21 7.67
N LEU A 217 19.95 1.60 7.77
CA LEU A 217 20.32 0.41 7.01
C LEU A 217 19.71 -0.89 7.56
N ALA A 218 19.17 -0.87 8.77
CA ALA A 218 18.43 -2.00 9.34
C ALA A 218 17.16 -2.35 8.54
N THR A 219 16.66 -1.37 7.78
CA THR A 219 15.55 -1.60 6.84
C THR A 219 15.91 -1.01 5.48
N VAL A 220 16.30 -1.84 4.54
CA VAL A 220 16.61 -1.43 3.17
C VAL A 220 15.39 -1.66 2.30
N ARG A 221 14.70 -0.58 1.98
CA ARG A 221 13.54 -0.59 1.09
C ARG A 221 13.86 0.17 -0.20
N ALA A 222 13.54 -0.44 -1.34
CA ALA A 222 13.59 0.22 -2.63
C ALA A 222 12.38 1.14 -2.85
N ALA A 223 12.55 2.17 -3.67
CA ALA A 223 11.47 3.02 -4.16
C ALA A 223 10.88 2.48 -5.46
N ASP A 224 11.68 1.81 -6.28
CA ASP A 224 11.27 1.20 -7.55
C ASP A 224 12.21 0.05 -7.94
N ALA A 225 11.79 -0.72 -8.94
CA ALA A 225 12.57 -1.79 -9.55
C ALA A 225 12.50 -1.67 -11.07
N VAL A 226 13.64 -1.79 -11.73
CA VAL A 226 13.79 -1.72 -13.19
C VAL A 226 14.51 -2.98 -13.70
N ALA A 227 14.45 -3.22 -14.99
CA ALA A 227 15.15 -4.36 -15.60
C ALA A 227 16.66 -4.29 -15.37
N LEU A 228 17.33 -5.44 -15.30
CA LEU A 228 18.80 -5.49 -15.09
C LEU A 228 19.59 -4.81 -16.21
N ASP A 229 19.04 -4.79 -17.41
CA ASP A 229 19.61 -4.14 -18.61
C ASP A 229 19.11 -2.69 -18.79
N ASP A 230 18.46 -2.12 -17.77
CA ASP A 230 18.04 -0.71 -17.80
C ASP A 230 19.25 0.21 -18.02
N LYS A 231 19.08 1.17 -18.93
CA LYS A 231 20.16 2.07 -19.36
C LYS A 231 20.70 2.96 -18.24
N ASP A 232 19.84 3.37 -17.31
CA ASP A 232 20.23 4.19 -16.17
C ASP A 232 20.99 3.35 -15.16
N ALA A 233 20.50 2.14 -14.85
CA ALA A 233 21.18 1.19 -13.97
C ALA A 233 22.57 0.80 -14.52
N ALA A 234 22.69 0.56 -15.81
CA ALA A 234 23.94 0.21 -16.46
C ALA A 234 24.99 1.35 -16.46
N LYS A 235 24.53 2.61 -16.47
CA LYS A 235 25.40 3.80 -16.43
C LYS A 235 25.77 4.24 -15.00
N ALA A 236 25.04 3.77 -14.00
CA ALA A 236 25.28 4.16 -12.61
C ALA A 236 26.66 3.68 -12.14
N ALA A 237 27.44 4.60 -11.61
CA ALA A 237 28.78 4.30 -11.09
C ALA A 237 28.69 3.88 -9.62
N ARG A 238 29.36 2.79 -9.25
CA ARG A 238 29.47 2.37 -7.84
C ARG A 238 30.03 3.53 -7.02
N SER A 239 29.30 3.95 -5.99
CA SER A 239 29.70 5.01 -5.06
C SER A 239 30.24 4.44 -3.75
N SER A 240 29.52 3.50 -3.15
CA SER A 240 29.89 2.91 -1.86
C SER A 240 29.43 1.46 -1.77
N GLN A 241 30.04 0.74 -0.84
CA GLN A 241 29.60 -0.58 -0.41
C GLN A 241 29.58 -0.60 1.11
N VAL A 242 28.54 -1.17 1.69
CA VAL A 242 28.38 -1.31 3.13
C VAL A 242 28.13 -2.79 3.44
N LYS A 243 28.95 -3.35 4.32
CA LYS A 243 28.74 -4.71 4.82
C LYS A 243 28.25 -4.63 6.26
N LEU A 244 27.09 -5.20 6.52
CA LEU A 244 26.53 -5.39 7.85
C LEU A 244 26.79 -6.84 8.28
N THR A 245 27.30 -7.03 9.50
CA THR A 245 27.43 -8.37 10.09
C THR A 245 26.57 -8.43 11.34
N LEU A 246 25.73 -9.46 11.46
CA LEU A 246 24.83 -9.67 12.57
C LEU A 246 25.50 -10.50 13.67
N PHE A 247 24.93 -10.51 14.88
CA PHE A 247 25.45 -11.30 15.99
C PHE A 247 25.34 -12.81 15.77
N ASP A 248 24.41 -13.27 14.92
CA ASP A 248 24.31 -14.67 14.51
C ASP A 248 25.38 -15.13 13.51
N GLY A 249 26.25 -14.21 13.08
CA GLY A 249 27.32 -14.45 12.11
C GLY A 249 26.91 -14.28 10.65
N THR A 250 25.64 -14.05 10.35
CA THR A 250 25.21 -13.71 8.98
C THR A 250 25.71 -12.33 8.59
N SER A 251 25.86 -12.10 7.29
CA SER A 251 26.24 -10.78 6.79
C SER A 251 25.46 -10.40 5.55
N VAL A 252 25.26 -9.10 5.38
CA VAL A 252 24.59 -8.48 4.24
C VAL A 252 25.47 -7.41 3.64
N THR A 253 25.66 -7.47 2.34
CA THR A 253 26.41 -6.48 1.58
C THR A 253 25.47 -5.63 0.75
N LEU A 254 25.50 -4.34 0.99
CA LEU A 254 24.75 -3.33 0.27
C LEU A 254 25.71 -2.59 -0.68
N THR A 255 25.45 -2.66 -1.97
CA THR A 255 26.24 -1.93 -2.98
C THR A 255 25.38 -0.81 -3.55
N PHE A 256 25.86 0.43 -3.41
CA PHE A 256 25.21 1.62 -3.94
C PHE A 256 25.89 2.09 -5.21
N ALA A 257 25.11 2.39 -6.24
CA ALA A 257 25.59 2.96 -7.49
C ALA A 257 24.78 4.23 -7.81
N LYS A 258 25.46 5.33 -8.08
CA LYS A 258 24.84 6.64 -8.35
C LYS A 258 24.91 6.98 -9.82
N LEU A 259 23.77 7.41 -10.37
CA LEU A 259 23.66 8.08 -11.65
C LEU A 259 23.39 9.57 -11.36
N ALA A 260 24.26 10.44 -11.85
CA ALA A 260 24.04 11.89 -11.74
C ALA A 260 22.78 12.31 -12.53
N GLY A 261 22.08 13.32 -12.04
CA GLY A 261 20.99 13.95 -12.79
C GLY A 261 21.49 14.56 -14.10
N MET A 262 20.63 14.69 -15.08
CA MET A 262 20.99 15.30 -16.37
C MET A 262 21.27 16.80 -16.25
N THR A 263 20.70 17.43 -15.23
CA THR A 263 20.93 18.84 -14.90
C THR A 263 21.34 18.99 -13.43
N PRO A 264 22.02 20.09 -13.05
CA PRO A 264 22.42 20.31 -11.67
C PRO A 264 21.28 20.31 -10.64
N ASN A 265 20.07 20.60 -11.07
CA ASN A 265 18.88 20.69 -10.22
C ASN A 265 18.01 19.41 -10.27
N GLU A 266 18.37 18.43 -11.08
CA GLU A 266 17.66 17.17 -11.17
C GLU A 266 18.29 16.18 -10.18
N PRO A 267 17.51 15.64 -9.23
CA PRO A 267 18.04 14.62 -8.32
C PRO A 267 18.49 13.40 -9.14
N GLY A 268 19.73 12.98 -8.93
CA GLY A 268 20.24 11.75 -9.52
C GLY A 268 19.50 10.53 -8.99
N LYS A 269 19.66 9.40 -9.68
CA LYS A 269 19.14 8.11 -9.20
C LYS A 269 20.23 7.35 -8.45
N THR A 270 19.87 6.74 -7.35
CA THR A 270 20.75 5.80 -6.63
C THR A 270 20.17 4.41 -6.74
N PHE A 271 20.95 3.47 -7.22
CA PHE A 271 20.60 2.06 -7.25
C PHE A 271 21.21 1.36 -6.05
N VAL A 272 20.51 0.37 -5.51
CA VAL A 272 20.99 -0.47 -4.40
C VAL A 272 20.88 -1.93 -4.78
N ARG A 273 21.94 -2.70 -4.52
CA ARG A 273 21.98 -4.15 -4.61
C ARG A 273 22.25 -4.72 -3.23
N VAL A 274 21.49 -5.72 -2.86
CA VAL A 274 21.60 -6.43 -1.59
C VAL A 274 22.06 -7.86 -1.84
N GLU A 275 23.13 -8.26 -1.19
CA GLU A 275 23.66 -9.63 -1.22
C GLU A 275 23.74 -10.16 0.21
N HIS A 276 23.06 -11.26 0.48
CA HIS A 276 23.05 -11.91 1.79
C HIS A 276 24.01 -13.10 1.80
N SER A 277 24.71 -13.34 2.93
CA SER A 277 25.66 -14.46 3.08
C SER A 277 25.02 -15.84 3.00
N ASP A 278 23.74 -15.97 3.40
CA ASP A 278 22.96 -17.18 3.12
C ASP A 278 22.53 -17.17 1.65
N PRO A 279 23.02 -18.11 0.82
CA PRO A 279 22.68 -18.18 -0.60
C PRO A 279 21.19 -18.38 -0.89
N LYS A 280 20.43 -18.93 0.08
CA LYS A 280 18.99 -19.19 -0.03
C LYS A 280 18.13 -18.00 0.36
N HIS A 281 18.73 -16.94 0.91
CA HIS A 281 17.97 -15.76 1.32
C HIS A 281 17.30 -15.10 0.11
N LYS A 282 16.04 -14.65 0.28
CA LYS A 282 15.21 -14.04 -0.79
C LYS A 282 15.90 -12.89 -1.50
N ALA A 283 16.69 -12.07 -0.79
CA ALA A 283 17.40 -10.92 -1.37
C ALA A 283 18.32 -11.35 -2.55
N ASN A 284 19.01 -12.49 -2.42
CA ASN A 284 19.90 -13.00 -3.47
C ASN A 284 19.14 -13.44 -4.73
N ALA A 285 17.95 -14.03 -4.56
CA ALA A 285 17.07 -14.38 -5.68
C ALA A 285 16.53 -13.12 -6.36
N THR A 286 16.04 -12.17 -5.58
CA THR A 286 15.44 -10.93 -6.05
C THR A 286 16.46 -10.04 -6.78
N ALA A 287 17.72 -9.99 -6.29
CA ALA A 287 18.83 -9.24 -6.94
C ALA A 287 19.21 -9.76 -8.33
N LYS A 288 18.75 -10.97 -8.71
CA LYS A 288 18.96 -11.55 -10.05
C LYS A 288 17.82 -11.19 -11.03
N LEU A 289 16.73 -10.62 -10.54
CA LEU A 289 15.53 -10.31 -11.32
C LEU A 289 15.49 -8.84 -11.75
N ALA A 290 15.99 -7.93 -10.92
CA ALA A 290 15.87 -6.50 -11.12
C ALA A 290 17.03 -5.70 -10.53
N ALA A 291 17.21 -4.49 -11.06
CA ALA A 291 17.97 -3.42 -10.41
C ALA A 291 17.01 -2.55 -9.59
N PHE A 292 17.35 -2.28 -8.34
CA PHE A 292 16.50 -1.56 -7.41
C PHE A 292 16.91 -0.11 -7.25
N VAL A 293 15.96 0.81 -7.38
CA VAL A 293 16.16 2.23 -7.10
C VAL A 293 16.02 2.43 -5.60
N ALA A 294 17.05 2.93 -4.94
CA ALA A 294 17.03 3.25 -3.52
C ALA A 294 16.02 4.35 -3.23
N ALA A 295 15.32 4.26 -2.11
CA ALA A 295 14.49 5.36 -1.65
C ALA A 295 15.37 6.60 -1.39
N PRO A 296 14.89 7.83 -1.66
CA PRO A 296 15.68 9.05 -1.52
C PRO A 296 16.33 9.18 -0.12
N TRP A 297 15.55 8.93 0.92
CA TRP A 297 16.03 8.98 2.31
C TRP A 297 17.17 7.99 2.59
N LEU A 298 17.14 6.79 1.97
CA LEU A 298 18.22 5.80 2.10
C LEU A 298 19.49 6.28 1.37
N ALA A 299 19.31 6.85 0.18
CA ALA A 299 20.42 7.35 -0.63
C ALA A 299 21.13 8.56 0.01
N GLU A 300 20.41 9.38 0.77
CA GLU A 300 20.91 10.56 1.48
C GLU A 300 21.67 10.21 2.76
N GLN A 301 21.20 9.19 3.49
CA GLN A 301 21.78 8.78 4.76
C GLN A 301 23.09 7.98 4.61
N VAL A 302 23.34 7.38 3.44
CA VAL A 302 24.56 6.60 3.20
C VAL A 302 25.63 7.50 2.60
N PRO A 303 26.74 7.76 3.33
CA PRO A 303 27.82 8.59 2.82
C PRO A 303 28.39 8.05 1.50
N GLY A 304 28.54 8.92 0.51
CA GLY A 304 29.06 8.54 -0.80
C GLY A 304 30.58 8.41 -0.85
N SER A 305 31.30 8.98 0.15
CA SER A 305 32.77 8.98 0.28
C SER A 305 33.19 8.98 1.74
N LEU A 306 34.45 8.64 1.99
CA LEU A 306 35.05 8.78 3.30
C LEU A 306 35.09 10.26 3.75
N ALA A 307 35.29 11.16 2.80
CA ALA A 307 35.29 12.61 3.07
C ALA A 307 33.93 13.09 3.54
N ASP A 308 32.81 12.62 2.88
CA ASP A 308 31.43 12.94 3.28
C ASP A 308 31.14 12.42 4.68
N PHE A 309 31.55 11.18 4.97
CA PHE A 309 31.37 10.55 6.27
C PHE A 309 32.04 11.39 7.38
N LYS A 310 33.31 11.79 7.18
CA LYS A 310 34.03 12.63 8.14
C LYS A 310 33.41 14.01 8.30
N LYS A 311 32.90 14.60 7.22
CA LYS A 311 32.25 15.91 7.25
C LYS A 311 30.93 15.87 8.03
N ALA A 312 30.14 14.83 7.85
CA ALA A 312 28.87 14.63 8.58
C ALA A 312 29.09 14.56 10.10
N GLN A 313 30.21 13.98 10.53
CA GLN A 313 30.61 13.90 11.96
C GLN A 313 31.06 15.23 12.57
N GLN A 314 31.55 16.17 11.76
CA GLN A 314 32.02 17.49 12.22
C GLN A 314 30.89 18.52 12.27
N ALA A 315 29.74 18.23 11.67
CA ALA A 315 28.56 19.08 11.79
C ALA A 315 28.09 19.05 13.26
N PRO A 316 27.90 20.20 13.93
CA PRO A 316 27.34 20.23 15.28
C PRO A 316 25.99 19.50 15.20
N ALA A 317 25.76 18.61 16.18
CA ALA A 317 24.47 17.93 16.31
C ALA A 317 23.38 19.00 16.19
N ALA A 318 22.54 18.90 15.18
CA ALA A 318 21.42 19.81 15.06
C ALA A 318 20.66 19.71 16.38
N GLU A 319 20.59 20.82 17.14
CA GLU A 319 19.75 20.87 18.32
C GLU A 319 18.39 20.31 17.90
N PRO A 320 17.86 19.33 18.65
CA PRO A 320 16.53 18.81 18.35
C PRO A 320 15.62 20.02 18.28
N ALA A 321 15.04 20.27 17.10
CA ALA A 321 14.11 21.37 16.91
C ALA A 321 13.09 21.19 18.03
N ALA A 322 13.11 22.10 19.01
CA ALA A 322 12.15 22.12 20.09
C ALA A 322 10.80 22.31 19.44
N THR A 323 10.13 21.20 19.14
CA THR A 323 8.75 21.19 18.75
C THR A 323 7.98 21.66 19.97
N SER A 324 7.88 22.97 20.12
CA SER A 324 6.94 23.57 21.05
C SER A 324 5.57 23.12 20.59
N ILE A 325 5.08 22.05 21.19
CA ILE A 325 3.67 21.71 21.14
C ILE A 325 2.97 22.87 21.83
N GLN A 326 2.52 23.85 21.06
CA GLN A 326 1.55 24.83 21.53
C GLN A 326 0.27 24.05 21.79
N ILE A 327 0.09 23.64 23.05
CA ILE A 327 -1.20 23.17 23.54
C ILE A 327 -2.14 24.38 23.39
N PRO A 328 -3.20 24.31 22.54
CA PRO A 328 -4.17 25.37 22.48
C PRO A 328 -4.73 25.56 23.91
N GLY A 329 -4.53 26.73 24.47
CA GLY A 329 -5.16 27.07 25.73
C GLY A 329 -6.67 26.92 25.63
N PRO A 330 -7.37 26.60 26.74
CA PRO A 330 -8.82 26.48 26.70
C PRO A 330 -9.43 27.80 26.24
N ALA A 331 -10.33 27.71 25.24
CA ALA A 331 -11.07 28.88 24.74
C ALA A 331 -11.76 29.59 25.91
N PRO A 332 -11.75 30.95 25.95
CA PRO A 332 -12.44 31.69 27.01
C PRO A 332 -13.94 31.39 26.90
N SER A 333 -14.48 30.78 27.94
CA SER A 333 -15.93 30.60 28.10
C SER A 333 -16.60 31.97 28.24
N ILE A 334 -17.33 32.39 27.22
CA ILE A 334 -18.20 33.52 27.26
C ILE A 334 -19.44 33.12 28.10
N ILE A 335 -19.42 33.46 29.37
CA ILE A 335 -20.62 33.42 30.22
C ILE A 335 -21.44 34.69 29.91
N THR A 336 -22.41 34.55 29.03
CA THR A 336 -23.48 35.54 28.91
C THR A 336 -24.60 35.18 29.90
N SER A 337 -24.64 35.89 31.01
CA SER A 337 -25.82 35.89 31.90
C SER A 337 -26.98 36.60 31.21
N PRO A 338 -28.18 36.03 31.17
CA PRO A 338 -29.37 36.79 30.78
C PRO A 338 -29.88 37.58 31.98
N ASP A 339 -29.91 38.93 31.83
CA ASP A 339 -30.65 39.84 32.71
C ASP A 339 -32.15 39.54 32.60
N VAL A 340 -32.71 38.93 33.60
CA VAL A 340 -34.16 38.85 33.81
C VAL A 340 -34.61 40.08 34.58
N LYS A 341 -35.21 41.04 33.92
CA LYS A 341 -36.05 42.10 34.53
C LYS A 341 -37.48 41.61 34.65
N ILE A 342 -37.90 41.37 35.91
CA ILE A 342 -39.28 41.16 36.28
C ILE A 342 -39.90 42.55 36.51
N LYS A 343 -41.00 42.83 35.82
CA LYS A 343 -42.07 43.71 36.25
C LYS A 343 -43.41 43.05 36.04
#